data_c2e99290f8ad06826b5886d4f11c5cb7
#
_entry.id   c2e99290f8ad06826b5886d4f11c5cb7
#
_cell.length_a   1.000
_cell.length_b   1.000
_cell.length_c   1.000
_cell.angle_alpha   90.00
_cell.angle_beta   90.00
_cell.angle_gamma   90.00
#
_symmetry.space_group_name_H-M   'P 1'
#
loop_
_entity.id
_entity.type
_entity.pdbx_description
1 polymer ?
#
loop_
_entity_poly.entity_id
_entity_poly.type
_entity_poly.pdbx_seq_one_letter_code
_entity_poly.pdbx_strand_id
1 'polypeptide(L)'
;MEMNDLQPIILPGIPARRPLVIAGPCSAETEEQVLAAARALAAQEVKIFRAGIWKPRTKPGGFEGVGVEGLRWLQRVKAETGMYVSTEVATERHVFEALKAGVDLLWIGARTSANPFAMQELAGALRGVDIPVLVKNPVNPDLELWIGAIERLYNAGLRRLGAIHRGFSSYDRTIYRNQPQWHIPIELRRRLPQLPLLCDPSHIGGKRELIAPLSQEAMDLGFDGLIVESHCTPDEAWSDKQQQVTPDVLCFMLHTLVVRETTQTTEPLAELRQQIDRLDDELLALMAKRMRISREIGQYKKEHSMPILQAKRYDEILNKRGAQAVELGINPESVSYTHLRAHETPEQLV
;
A
#
# COMPACT_ATOMS: atom_id res chain seq x y z
N MET A 1 -10.56 3.34 -18.95
CA MET A 1 -9.87 4.49 -19.56
C MET A 1 -8.38 4.20 -19.53
N GLU A 2 -7.67 4.39 -20.64
CA GLU A 2 -6.23 4.13 -20.68
C GLU A 2 -5.48 5.42 -20.35
N MET A 3 -4.69 5.42 -19.27
CA MET A 3 -3.83 6.56 -18.87
C MET A 3 -2.47 6.43 -19.54
N ASN A 4 -2.45 6.49 -20.88
CA ASN A 4 -1.26 6.15 -21.69
C ASN A 4 -0.17 7.23 -21.74
N ASP A 5 -0.45 8.45 -21.27
CA ASP A 5 0.45 9.61 -21.31
C ASP A 5 0.94 10.02 -19.90
N LEU A 6 0.91 9.08 -18.95
CA LEU A 6 1.54 9.28 -17.65
C LEU A 6 3.04 9.52 -17.82
N GLN A 7 3.54 10.48 -17.08
CA GLN A 7 4.96 10.84 -17.06
C GLN A 7 5.63 10.29 -15.80
N PRO A 8 6.88 9.86 -15.87
CA PRO A 8 7.59 9.40 -14.69
C PRO A 8 7.71 10.53 -13.65
N ILE A 9 7.75 10.14 -12.38
CA ILE A 9 8.04 11.05 -11.27
C ILE A 9 9.55 11.33 -11.27
N ILE A 10 9.98 12.24 -12.13
CA ILE A 10 11.38 12.65 -12.22
C ILE A 10 11.55 13.98 -11.48
N LEU A 11 12.46 13.98 -10.51
CA LEU A 11 12.96 15.18 -9.87
C LEU A 11 14.45 15.35 -10.27
N PRO A 12 14.89 16.53 -10.71
CA PRO A 12 16.27 16.73 -11.17
C PRO A 12 17.32 16.22 -10.16
N GLY A 13 18.33 15.49 -10.65
CA GLY A 13 19.38 14.94 -9.79
C GLY A 13 19.01 13.68 -9.00
N ILE A 14 17.81 13.15 -9.15
CA ILE A 14 17.44 11.84 -8.59
C ILE A 14 17.67 10.78 -9.67
N PRO A 15 18.50 9.74 -9.39
CA PRO A 15 18.70 8.66 -10.33
C PRO A 15 17.39 7.90 -10.63
N ALA A 16 17.17 7.54 -11.89
CA ALA A 16 16.03 6.71 -12.30
C ALA A 16 16.24 5.22 -11.96
N ARG A 17 16.82 4.92 -10.79
CA ARG A 17 17.04 3.55 -10.30
C ARG A 17 16.11 3.22 -9.14
N ARG A 18 15.74 1.98 -9.03
CA ARG A 18 14.96 1.46 -7.89
C ARG A 18 15.87 1.20 -6.68
N PRO A 19 15.36 1.44 -5.47
CA PRO A 19 14.09 2.11 -5.14
C PRO A 19 14.19 3.64 -5.17
N LEU A 20 13.13 4.31 -5.60
CA LEU A 20 12.91 5.72 -5.24
C LEU A 20 12.60 5.78 -3.74
N VAL A 21 13.36 6.56 -2.97
CA VAL A 21 13.20 6.63 -1.51
C VAL A 21 12.66 8.00 -1.09
N ILE A 22 11.55 7.98 -0.36
CA ILE A 22 10.97 9.15 0.31
C ILE A 22 11.01 8.84 1.81
N ALA A 23 11.71 9.63 2.62
CA ALA A 23 11.86 9.36 4.04
C ALA A 23 11.77 10.62 4.90
N GLY A 24 11.37 10.44 6.14
CA GLY A 24 11.23 11.48 7.15
C GLY A 24 10.14 11.16 8.16
N PRO A 25 9.90 12.02 9.13
CA PRO A 25 9.01 11.69 10.25
C PRO A 25 7.55 11.50 9.81
N CYS A 26 6.80 10.76 10.62
CA CYS A 26 5.36 10.66 10.49
C CYS A 26 4.71 12.04 10.52
N SER A 27 5.07 12.84 11.52
CA SER A 27 4.60 14.22 11.71
C SER A 27 5.78 15.18 11.84
N ALA A 28 5.64 16.38 11.31
CA ALA A 28 6.41 17.52 11.79
C ALA A 28 5.89 17.90 13.17
N GLU A 29 6.76 17.95 14.18
CA GLU A 29 6.40 18.16 15.59
C GLU A 29 7.00 19.45 16.13
N THR A 30 8.29 19.62 15.94
CA THR A 30 9.04 20.86 16.19
C THR A 30 10.01 21.14 15.05
N GLU A 31 10.46 22.38 14.93
CA GLU A 31 11.43 22.75 13.90
C GLU A 31 12.74 22.00 14.08
N GLU A 32 13.22 21.87 15.34
CA GLU A 32 14.43 21.15 15.70
C GLU A 32 14.35 19.68 15.29
N GLN A 33 13.22 19.02 15.56
CA GLN A 33 12.99 17.63 15.20
C GLN A 33 13.02 17.44 13.67
N VAL A 34 12.35 18.31 12.92
CA VAL A 34 12.29 18.25 11.45
C VAL A 34 13.69 18.43 10.86
N LEU A 35 14.43 19.44 11.29
CA LEU A 35 15.77 19.72 10.79
C LEU A 35 16.80 18.65 11.18
N ALA A 36 16.72 18.12 12.42
CA ALA A 36 17.60 17.04 12.86
C ALA A 36 17.38 15.78 12.01
N ALA A 37 16.12 15.38 11.77
CA ALA A 37 15.80 14.25 10.92
C ALA A 37 16.24 14.48 9.47
N ALA A 38 16.04 15.68 8.93
CA ALA A 38 16.41 16.01 7.56
C ALA A 38 17.91 15.99 7.35
N ARG A 39 18.70 16.59 8.25
CA ARG A 39 20.17 16.58 8.18
C ARG A 39 20.73 15.15 8.23
N ALA A 40 20.20 14.32 9.15
CA ALA A 40 20.64 12.94 9.28
C ALA A 40 20.30 12.11 8.01
N LEU A 41 19.11 12.30 7.44
CA LEU A 41 18.73 11.63 6.19
C LEU A 41 19.52 12.15 4.97
N ALA A 42 19.79 13.44 4.90
CA ALA A 42 20.63 14.02 3.83
C ALA A 42 22.06 13.47 3.87
N ALA A 43 22.64 13.30 5.06
CA ALA A 43 23.94 12.66 5.23
C ALA A 43 23.98 11.20 4.76
N GLN A 44 22.83 10.53 4.73
CA GLN A 44 22.64 9.17 4.20
C GLN A 44 22.16 9.18 2.73
N GLU A 45 22.36 10.28 2.01
CA GLU A 45 22.04 10.45 0.60
C GLU A 45 20.55 10.31 0.22
N VAL A 46 19.62 10.35 1.16
CA VAL A 46 18.20 10.44 0.87
C VAL A 46 17.92 11.79 0.19
N LYS A 47 17.19 11.76 -0.91
CA LYS A 47 16.97 12.96 -1.75
C LYS A 47 15.59 13.59 -1.58
N ILE A 48 14.61 12.85 -1.06
CA ILE A 48 13.24 13.35 -0.87
C ILE A 48 12.86 13.19 0.61
N PHE A 49 12.67 14.33 1.25
CA PHE A 49 12.22 14.40 2.64
C PHE A 49 10.69 14.45 2.70
N ARG A 50 10.12 13.70 3.62
CA ARG A 50 8.68 13.76 3.94
C ARG A 50 8.46 14.24 5.36
N ALA A 51 7.42 15.05 5.59
CA ALA A 51 6.84 15.24 6.92
C ALA A 51 5.35 15.57 6.79
N GLY A 52 4.53 14.91 7.59
CA GLY A 52 3.10 15.22 7.67
C GLY A 52 2.89 16.45 8.55
N ILE A 53 2.44 17.55 7.98
CA ILE A 53 2.13 18.79 8.72
C ILE A 53 0.66 18.94 9.05
N TRP A 54 -0.21 18.24 8.33
CA TRP A 54 -1.63 18.07 8.60
C TRP A 54 -1.93 16.58 8.82
N LYS A 55 -2.61 16.24 9.89
CA LYS A 55 -2.85 14.85 10.29
C LYS A 55 -4.32 14.57 10.53
N PRO A 56 -5.03 14.01 9.54
CA PRO A 56 -6.41 13.56 9.76
C PRO A 56 -6.41 12.40 10.76
N ARG A 57 -7.03 12.60 11.93
CA ARG A 57 -7.10 11.58 12.97
C ARG A 57 -8.45 10.87 12.98
N THR A 58 -8.43 9.58 13.27
CA THR A 58 -9.65 8.78 13.40
C THR A 58 -10.43 9.15 14.68
N LYS A 59 -9.69 9.50 15.74
CA LYS A 59 -10.30 9.93 17.01
C LYS A 59 -9.90 11.38 17.29
N PRO A 60 -10.84 12.23 17.77
CA PRO A 60 -10.52 13.59 18.18
C PRO A 60 -9.57 13.59 19.39
N GLY A 61 -8.88 14.71 19.61
CA GLY A 61 -7.98 14.91 20.75
C GLY A 61 -6.55 14.38 20.59
N GLY A 62 -6.20 13.81 19.42
CA GLY A 62 -4.81 13.50 19.09
C GLY A 62 -4.09 14.70 18.45
N PHE A 63 -2.77 14.60 18.28
CA PHE A 63 -1.98 15.60 17.57
C PHE A 63 -2.41 15.69 16.09
N GLU A 64 -2.97 16.81 15.68
CA GLU A 64 -3.52 17.01 14.33
C GLU A 64 -2.52 17.64 13.34
N GLY A 65 -1.27 17.82 13.78
CA GLY A 65 -0.21 18.46 13.01
C GLY A 65 -0.03 19.93 13.36
N VAL A 66 1.09 20.51 12.91
CA VAL A 66 1.46 21.92 13.15
C VAL A 66 0.86 22.87 12.11
N GLY A 67 0.27 22.32 11.05
CA GLY A 67 -0.35 23.12 10.01
C GLY A 67 0.67 23.92 9.18
N VAL A 68 0.30 25.13 8.80
CA VAL A 68 1.07 26.01 7.90
C VAL A 68 2.48 26.34 8.45
N GLU A 69 2.68 26.33 9.75
CA GLU A 69 4.00 26.54 10.36
C GLU A 69 5.03 25.51 9.88
N GLY A 70 4.60 24.26 9.75
CA GLY A 70 5.45 23.19 9.22
C GLY A 70 5.94 23.42 7.80
N LEU A 71 5.26 24.23 6.98
CA LEU A 71 5.73 24.59 5.64
C LEU A 71 7.02 25.42 5.69
N ARG A 72 7.15 26.31 6.67
CA ARG A 72 8.37 27.10 6.89
C ARG A 72 9.54 26.19 7.25
N TRP A 73 9.29 25.17 8.05
CA TRP A 73 10.31 24.16 8.41
C TRP A 73 10.73 23.33 7.20
N LEU A 74 9.79 22.95 6.34
CA LEU A 74 10.11 22.28 5.06
C LEU A 74 10.93 23.17 4.12
N GLN A 75 10.65 24.47 4.03
CA GLN A 75 11.46 25.42 3.29
C GLN A 75 12.90 25.48 3.83
N ARG A 76 13.09 25.46 5.16
CA ARG A 76 14.41 25.39 5.79
C ARG A 76 15.13 24.07 5.50
N VAL A 77 14.42 22.94 5.55
CA VAL A 77 14.99 21.63 5.13
C VAL A 77 15.56 21.75 3.73
N LYS A 78 14.80 22.27 2.80
CA LYS A 78 15.23 22.46 1.39
C LYS A 78 16.44 23.36 1.27
N ALA A 79 16.46 24.49 1.99
CA ALA A 79 17.57 25.44 1.97
C ALA A 79 18.86 24.89 2.61
N GLU A 80 18.75 24.13 3.71
CA GLU A 80 19.90 23.61 4.46
C GLU A 80 20.48 22.32 3.88
N THR A 81 19.64 21.46 3.29
CA THR A 81 20.05 20.09 2.88
C THR A 81 20.07 19.88 1.38
N GLY A 82 19.41 20.74 0.61
CA GLY A 82 19.20 20.55 -0.82
C GLY A 82 18.22 19.41 -1.16
N MET A 83 17.58 18.79 -0.18
CA MET A 83 16.57 17.75 -0.41
C MET A 83 15.30 18.34 -1.03
N TYR A 84 14.62 17.57 -1.86
CA TYR A 84 13.23 17.82 -2.20
C TYR A 84 12.34 17.57 -0.99
N VAL A 85 11.26 18.34 -0.87
CA VAL A 85 10.34 18.24 0.26
C VAL A 85 8.95 17.81 -0.17
N SER A 86 8.33 16.98 0.67
CA SER A 86 6.99 16.47 0.41
C SER A 86 6.11 16.50 1.66
N THR A 87 4.81 16.67 1.45
CA THR A 87 3.83 16.63 2.54
C THR A 87 2.46 16.08 2.09
N GLU A 88 1.63 15.68 3.07
CA GLU A 88 0.24 15.25 2.84
C GLU A 88 -0.66 16.46 2.58
N VAL A 89 -1.57 16.33 1.62
CA VAL A 89 -2.66 17.28 1.40
C VAL A 89 -4.02 16.55 1.46
N ALA A 90 -5.02 17.20 2.01
CA ALA A 90 -6.35 16.64 2.19
C ALA A 90 -7.48 17.61 1.82
N THR A 91 -7.16 18.88 1.58
CA THR A 91 -8.11 19.94 1.22
C THR A 91 -7.50 20.85 0.16
N GLU A 92 -8.33 21.59 -0.54
CA GLU A 92 -7.91 22.63 -1.49
C GLU A 92 -6.96 23.64 -0.84
N ARG A 93 -7.26 24.09 0.37
CA ARG A 93 -6.41 25.00 1.12
C ARG A 93 -5.00 24.43 1.35
N HIS A 94 -4.90 23.13 1.71
CA HIS A 94 -3.59 22.48 1.88
C HIS A 94 -2.78 22.51 0.59
N VAL A 95 -3.43 22.28 -0.55
CA VAL A 95 -2.78 22.37 -1.87
C VAL A 95 -2.21 23.77 -2.11
N PHE A 96 -3.02 24.82 -1.97
CA PHE A 96 -2.57 26.19 -2.19
C PHE A 96 -1.42 26.58 -1.27
N GLU A 97 -1.51 26.28 0.02
CA GLU A 97 -0.44 26.61 0.97
C GLU A 97 0.86 25.85 0.67
N ALA A 98 0.77 24.55 0.32
CA ALA A 98 1.91 23.75 -0.02
C ALA A 98 2.59 24.24 -1.32
N LEU A 99 1.82 24.55 -2.36
CA LEU A 99 2.34 25.12 -3.61
C LEU A 99 3.01 26.47 -3.41
N LYS A 100 2.37 27.37 -2.63
CA LYS A 100 2.91 28.68 -2.28
C LYS A 100 4.24 28.58 -1.51
N ALA A 101 4.38 27.55 -0.68
CA ALA A 101 5.61 27.27 0.06
C ALA A 101 6.70 26.58 -0.77
N GLY A 102 6.43 26.21 -2.03
CA GLY A 102 7.39 25.56 -2.90
C GLY A 102 7.68 24.10 -2.53
N VAL A 103 6.67 23.38 -2.05
CA VAL A 103 6.74 21.92 -1.85
C VAL A 103 6.90 21.25 -3.22
N ASP A 104 7.77 20.24 -3.32
CA ASP A 104 8.17 19.64 -4.59
C ASP A 104 7.34 18.41 -4.98
N LEU A 105 6.72 17.74 -4.01
CA LEU A 105 5.91 16.54 -4.20
C LEU A 105 4.79 16.51 -3.16
N LEU A 106 3.60 16.16 -3.59
CA LEU A 106 2.44 16.00 -2.71
C LEU A 106 2.04 14.53 -2.60
N TRP A 107 1.52 14.12 -1.44
CA TRP A 107 0.77 12.88 -1.38
C TRP A 107 -0.62 13.08 -0.77
N ILE A 108 -1.55 12.26 -1.23
CA ILE A 108 -2.92 12.21 -0.75
C ILE A 108 -3.07 11.00 0.15
N GLY A 109 -3.54 11.22 1.38
CA GLY A 109 -3.66 10.19 2.40
C GLY A 109 -4.80 9.20 2.14
N ALA A 110 -4.72 8.03 2.76
CA ALA A 110 -5.67 6.92 2.57
C ALA A 110 -7.13 7.24 2.96
N ARG A 111 -7.35 8.16 3.90
CA ARG A 111 -8.70 8.60 4.27
C ARG A 111 -9.28 9.57 3.26
N THR A 112 -8.44 10.39 2.67
CA THR A 112 -8.83 11.35 1.64
C THR A 112 -9.08 10.64 0.30
N SER A 113 -8.20 9.71 -0.11
CA SER A 113 -8.38 8.92 -1.34
C SER A 113 -9.62 8.03 -1.31
N ALA A 114 -10.10 7.66 -0.12
CA ALA A 114 -11.36 6.94 0.07
C ALA A 114 -12.61 7.80 -0.13
N ASN A 115 -12.48 9.12 -0.28
CA ASN A 115 -13.61 10.04 -0.43
C ASN A 115 -13.62 10.70 -1.82
N PRO A 116 -14.54 10.27 -2.72
CA PRO A 116 -14.62 10.82 -4.07
C PRO A 116 -14.86 12.33 -4.15
N PHE A 117 -15.59 12.94 -3.19
CA PHE A 117 -15.81 14.38 -3.14
C PHE A 117 -14.53 15.13 -2.82
N ALA A 118 -13.79 14.70 -1.78
CA ALA A 118 -12.50 15.29 -1.44
C ALA A 118 -11.49 15.15 -2.58
N MET A 119 -11.47 13.99 -3.25
CA MET A 119 -10.62 13.77 -4.42
C MET A 119 -10.97 14.67 -5.58
N GLN A 120 -12.27 14.98 -5.79
CA GLN A 120 -12.73 15.91 -6.83
C GLN A 120 -12.33 17.35 -6.52
N GLU A 121 -12.42 17.78 -5.27
CA GLU A 121 -11.95 19.10 -4.83
C GLU A 121 -10.43 19.26 -5.02
N LEU A 122 -9.64 18.26 -4.59
CA LEU A 122 -8.20 18.25 -4.79
C LEU A 122 -7.81 18.26 -6.28
N ALA A 123 -8.52 17.51 -7.11
CA ALA A 123 -8.30 17.51 -8.57
C ALA A 123 -8.58 18.89 -9.17
N GLY A 124 -9.61 19.59 -8.68
CA GLY A 124 -9.91 20.97 -9.05
C GLY A 124 -8.79 21.94 -8.67
N ALA A 125 -8.31 21.86 -7.43
CA ALA A 125 -7.24 22.71 -6.89
C ALA A 125 -5.89 22.49 -7.60
N LEU A 126 -5.64 21.29 -8.12
CA LEU A 126 -4.40 20.91 -8.81
C LEU A 126 -4.46 21.12 -10.33
N ARG A 127 -5.58 21.59 -10.87
CA ARG A 127 -5.73 21.80 -12.32
C ARG A 127 -4.72 22.80 -12.84
N GLY A 128 -3.96 22.39 -13.87
CA GLY A 128 -2.93 23.23 -14.49
C GLY A 128 -1.65 23.37 -13.67
N VAL A 129 -1.51 22.61 -12.58
CA VAL A 129 -0.28 22.58 -11.77
C VAL A 129 0.60 21.42 -12.22
N ASP A 130 1.87 21.69 -12.49
CA ASP A 130 2.87 20.67 -12.82
C ASP A 130 3.66 20.26 -11.57
N ILE A 131 3.08 19.42 -10.73
CA ILE A 131 3.70 18.85 -9.53
C ILE A 131 3.45 17.33 -9.47
N PRO A 132 4.43 16.51 -9.05
CA PRO A 132 4.19 15.09 -8.78
C PRO A 132 3.20 14.89 -7.63
N VAL A 133 2.23 14.01 -7.83
CA VAL A 133 1.24 13.66 -6.80
C VAL A 133 1.17 12.15 -6.62
N LEU A 134 1.38 11.69 -5.40
CA LEU A 134 1.24 10.30 -5.02
C LEU A 134 -0.10 10.06 -4.30
N VAL A 135 -0.81 9.01 -4.68
CA VAL A 135 -2.11 8.67 -4.09
C VAL A 135 -1.99 7.39 -3.28
N LYS A 136 -2.17 7.47 -1.95
CA LYS A 136 -2.26 6.28 -1.10
C LYS A 136 -3.52 5.49 -1.42
N ASN A 137 -3.45 4.15 -1.36
CA ASN A 137 -4.66 3.34 -1.47
C ASN A 137 -5.67 3.73 -0.39
N PRO A 138 -6.99 3.59 -0.67
CA PRO A 138 -8.04 3.75 0.33
C PRO A 138 -7.81 2.86 1.55
N VAL A 139 -8.39 3.24 2.69
CA VAL A 139 -8.29 2.43 3.91
C VAL A 139 -8.91 1.05 3.72
N ASN A 140 -10.05 0.98 3.04
CA ASN A 140 -10.73 -0.26 2.65
C ASN A 140 -10.10 -0.89 1.40
N PRO A 141 -10.16 -2.23 1.25
CA PRO A 141 -9.61 -2.95 0.10
C PRO A 141 -10.51 -2.81 -1.14
N ASP A 142 -10.45 -1.65 -1.78
CA ASP A 142 -11.25 -1.30 -2.95
C ASP A 142 -10.35 -0.74 -4.05
N LEU A 143 -10.07 -1.57 -5.05
CA LEU A 143 -9.21 -1.21 -6.18
C LEU A 143 -9.85 -0.15 -7.08
N GLU A 144 -11.16 -0.25 -7.33
CA GLU A 144 -11.86 0.69 -8.22
C GLU A 144 -11.90 2.10 -7.61
N LEU A 145 -12.05 2.18 -6.29
CA LEU A 145 -11.99 3.45 -5.58
C LEU A 145 -10.58 4.07 -5.66
N TRP A 146 -9.52 3.25 -5.58
CA TRP A 146 -8.14 3.72 -5.73
C TRP A 146 -7.86 4.21 -7.15
N ILE A 147 -8.23 3.44 -8.16
CA ILE A 147 -8.12 3.85 -9.56
C ILE A 147 -8.92 5.12 -9.81
N GLY A 148 -10.17 5.20 -9.36
CA GLY A 148 -11.01 6.37 -9.51
C GLY A 148 -10.46 7.64 -8.86
N ALA A 149 -9.73 7.51 -7.74
CA ALA A 149 -9.03 8.62 -7.11
C ALA A 149 -7.89 9.15 -8.03
N ILE A 150 -7.11 8.25 -8.63
CA ILE A 150 -6.04 8.60 -9.57
C ILE A 150 -6.60 9.19 -10.87
N GLU A 151 -7.67 8.61 -11.41
CA GLU A 151 -8.34 9.09 -12.62
C GLU A 151 -8.86 10.52 -12.52
N ARG A 152 -9.37 10.93 -11.35
CA ARG A 152 -9.81 12.32 -11.14
C ARG A 152 -8.66 13.31 -11.29
N LEU A 153 -7.49 13.00 -10.77
CA LEU A 153 -6.28 13.83 -10.93
C LEU A 153 -5.80 13.84 -12.39
N TYR A 154 -5.78 12.68 -13.02
CA TYR A 154 -5.42 12.55 -14.43
C TYR A 154 -6.36 13.36 -15.34
N ASN A 155 -7.67 13.29 -15.11
CA ASN A 155 -8.68 14.06 -15.85
C ASN A 155 -8.61 15.57 -15.58
N ALA A 156 -8.06 15.99 -14.44
CA ALA A 156 -7.75 17.39 -14.15
C ALA A 156 -6.48 17.90 -14.88
N GLY A 157 -5.76 17.01 -15.58
CA GLY A 157 -4.59 17.36 -16.39
C GLY A 157 -3.25 16.95 -15.78
N LEU A 158 -3.22 16.36 -14.58
CA LEU A 158 -1.96 15.90 -14.00
C LEU A 158 -1.42 14.68 -14.76
N ARG A 159 -0.12 14.65 -14.97
CA ARG A 159 0.57 13.57 -15.67
C ARG A 159 1.65 12.89 -14.83
N ARG A 160 2.22 13.60 -13.86
CA ARG A 160 3.21 13.04 -12.93
C ARG A 160 2.51 12.47 -11.70
N LEU A 161 1.83 11.34 -11.90
CA LEU A 161 1.07 10.64 -10.86
C LEU A 161 1.78 9.36 -10.44
N GLY A 162 1.57 8.94 -9.20
CA GLY A 162 2.01 7.65 -8.68
C GLY A 162 1.08 7.15 -7.58
N ALA A 163 1.24 5.90 -7.23
CA ALA A 163 0.46 5.24 -6.19
C ALA A 163 1.35 4.85 -5.00
N ILE A 164 0.77 4.89 -3.79
CA ILE A 164 1.42 4.38 -2.58
C ILE A 164 0.56 3.29 -1.97
N HIS A 165 1.12 2.10 -1.89
CA HIS A 165 0.51 1.00 -1.15
C HIS A 165 0.90 1.05 0.32
N ARG A 166 -0.09 1.20 1.21
CA ARG A 166 0.08 1.31 2.66
C ARG A 166 -0.67 0.22 3.45
N GLY A 167 -1.17 -0.81 2.75
CA GLY A 167 -2.03 -1.84 3.32
C GLY A 167 -3.48 -1.38 3.50
N PHE A 168 -4.34 -2.32 3.85
CA PHE A 168 -5.78 -2.12 3.99
C PHE A 168 -6.24 -2.45 5.40
N SER A 169 -7.32 -1.83 5.84
CA SER A 169 -7.97 -2.19 7.09
C SER A 169 -8.55 -3.61 7.02
N SER A 170 -8.44 -4.34 8.12
CA SER A 170 -9.10 -5.62 8.33
C SER A 170 -9.74 -5.64 9.70
N TYR A 171 -10.84 -6.38 9.83
CA TYR A 171 -11.42 -6.68 11.13
C TYR A 171 -10.55 -7.70 11.89
N ASP A 172 -9.91 -8.61 11.18
CA ASP A 172 -9.08 -9.65 11.75
C ASP A 172 -7.77 -9.06 12.32
N ARG A 173 -7.38 -9.50 13.51
CA ARG A 173 -6.10 -9.14 14.11
C ARG A 173 -5.00 -10.01 13.54
N THR A 174 -4.00 -9.36 12.96
CA THR A 174 -2.81 -10.02 12.42
C THR A 174 -1.55 -9.38 12.98
N ILE A 175 -0.39 -9.83 12.49
CA ILE A 175 0.89 -9.21 12.84
C ILE A 175 1.01 -7.80 12.27
N TYR A 176 0.27 -7.49 11.20
CA TYR A 176 0.28 -6.20 10.51
C TYR A 176 -0.71 -5.22 11.13
N ARG A 177 -0.39 -3.95 11.06
CA ARG A 177 -1.33 -2.86 11.38
C ARG A 177 -2.40 -2.72 10.31
N ASN A 178 -1.99 -2.87 9.05
CA ASN A 178 -2.87 -2.89 7.89
C ASN A 178 -2.46 -4.06 7.00
N GLN A 179 -3.42 -4.88 6.60
CA GLN A 179 -3.16 -6.06 5.78
C GLN A 179 -2.57 -5.67 4.42
N PRO A 180 -1.45 -6.26 4.00
CA PRO A 180 -0.82 -5.88 2.74
C PRO A 180 -1.69 -6.22 1.52
N GLN A 181 -2.41 -7.35 1.51
CA GLN A 181 -3.26 -7.78 0.39
C GLN A 181 -2.62 -7.49 -0.97
N TRP A 182 -1.41 -8.00 -1.18
CA TRP A 182 -0.53 -7.71 -2.31
C TRP A 182 -1.18 -7.89 -3.69
N HIS A 183 -2.20 -8.76 -3.81
CA HIS A 183 -2.94 -8.95 -5.05
C HIS A 183 -3.58 -7.65 -5.56
N ILE A 184 -3.98 -6.72 -4.67
CA ILE A 184 -4.61 -5.45 -5.07
C ILE A 184 -3.60 -4.51 -5.74
N PRO A 185 -2.43 -4.17 -5.16
CA PRO A 185 -1.45 -3.35 -5.87
C PRO A 185 -0.83 -4.04 -7.09
N ILE A 186 -0.73 -5.38 -7.11
CA ILE A 186 -0.32 -6.14 -8.30
C ILE A 186 -1.35 -5.94 -9.43
N GLU A 187 -2.64 -6.04 -9.12
CA GLU A 187 -3.71 -5.80 -10.11
C GLU A 187 -3.76 -4.32 -10.55
N LEU A 188 -3.49 -3.36 -9.64
CA LEU A 188 -3.33 -1.95 -10.02
C LEU A 188 -2.23 -1.79 -11.06
N ARG A 189 -1.05 -2.39 -10.84
CA ARG A 189 0.08 -2.35 -11.78
C ARG A 189 -0.27 -3.03 -13.12
N ARG A 190 -1.01 -4.15 -13.08
CA ARG A 190 -1.45 -4.82 -14.31
C ARG A 190 -2.34 -3.93 -15.16
N ARG A 191 -3.23 -3.15 -14.54
CA ARG A 191 -4.14 -2.22 -15.23
C ARG A 191 -3.47 -0.90 -15.64
N LEU A 192 -2.52 -0.43 -14.85
CA LEU A 192 -1.82 0.83 -15.03
C LEU A 192 -0.30 0.62 -14.99
N PRO A 193 0.28 -0.04 -15.99
CA PRO A 193 1.69 -0.46 -15.96
C PRO A 193 2.69 0.69 -15.95
N GLN A 194 2.28 1.89 -16.40
CA GLN A 194 3.12 3.09 -16.41
C GLN A 194 3.06 3.90 -15.12
N LEU A 195 2.13 3.56 -14.20
CA LEU A 195 1.96 4.27 -12.93
C LEU A 195 3.03 3.82 -11.94
N PRO A 196 3.93 4.71 -11.48
CA PRO A 196 4.88 4.38 -10.43
C PRO A 196 4.16 3.95 -9.14
N LEU A 197 4.62 2.83 -8.56
CA LEU A 197 4.01 2.23 -7.37
C LEU A 197 5.04 2.13 -6.25
N LEU A 198 4.80 2.85 -5.16
CA LEU A 198 5.63 2.85 -3.96
C LEU A 198 4.97 2.05 -2.84
N CYS A 199 5.79 1.45 -1.98
CA CYS A 199 5.34 0.79 -0.76
C CYS A 199 5.57 1.69 0.46
N ASP A 200 4.60 1.71 1.37
CA ASP A 200 4.68 2.31 2.70
C ASP A 200 4.75 1.20 3.76
N PRO A 201 5.93 0.61 4.01
CA PRO A 201 6.07 -0.51 4.93
C PRO A 201 5.81 -0.10 6.38
N SER A 202 6.00 1.18 6.72
CA SER A 202 5.74 1.71 8.06
C SER A 202 4.26 1.57 8.44
N HIS A 203 3.36 1.94 7.53
CA HIS A 203 1.92 1.85 7.79
C HIS A 203 1.37 0.43 7.61
N ILE A 204 1.97 -0.40 6.74
CA ILE A 204 1.60 -1.82 6.64
C ILE A 204 1.96 -2.53 7.94
N GLY A 205 3.22 -2.46 8.35
CA GLY A 205 3.73 -3.16 9.51
C GLY A 205 3.21 -2.62 10.85
N GLY A 206 3.24 -1.30 11.03
CA GLY A 206 2.92 -0.64 12.30
C GLY A 206 3.97 -0.88 13.39
N LYS A 207 5.06 -1.59 13.07
CA LYS A 207 6.15 -1.97 13.96
C LYS A 207 7.48 -1.93 13.20
N ARG A 208 8.56 -1.55 13.88
CA ARG A 208 9.90 -1.37 13.28
C ARG A 208 10.44 -2.66 12.67
N GLU A 209 10.26 -3.79 13.34
CA GLU A 209 10.75 -5.09 12.90
C GLU A 209 10.16 -5.58 11.58
N LEU A 210 9.00 -5.07 11.18
CA LEU A 210 8.34 -5.44 9.94
C LEU A 210 8.73 -4.56 8.75
N ILE A 211 9.42 -3.43 8.96
CA ILE A 211 9.72 -2.48 7.88
C ILE A 211 10.69 -3.10 6.87
N ALA A 212 11.79 -3.70 7.32
CA ALA A 212 12.78 -4.30 6.43
C ALA A 212 12.21 -5.48 5.61
N PRO A 213 11.55 -6.49 6.21
CA PRO A 213 10.97 -7.59 5.44
C PRO A 213 9.89 -7.12 4.46
N LEU A 214 9.01 -6.18 4.83
CA LEU A 214 8.00 -5.63 3.94
C LEU A 214 8.61 -4.81 2.80
N SER A 215 9.71 -4.10 3.06
CA SER A 215 10.45 -3.38 2.03
C SER A 215 11.08 -4.33 1.02
N GLN A 216 11.65 -5.45 1.48
CA GLN A 216 12.20 -6.49 0.59
C GLN A 216 11.09 -7.14 -0.25
N GLU A 217 9.97 -7.50 0.38
CA GLU A 217 8.82 -8.09 -0.32
C GLU A 217 8.29 -7.15 -1.42
N ALA A 218 8.19 -5.84 -1.14
CA ALA A 218 7.81 -4.85 -2.14
C ALA A 218 8.82 -4.80 -3.31
N MET A 219 10.14 -4.88 -3.04
CA MET A 219 11.16 -4.92 -4.09
C MET A 219 11.03 -6.19 -4.94
N ASP A 220 10.79 -7.34 -4.32
CA ASP A 220 10.60 -8.62 -5.00
C ASP A 220 9.32 -8.63 -5.86
N LEU A 221 8.28 -7.91 -5.44
CA LEU A 221 7.04 -7.68 -6.19
C LEU A 221 7.17 -6.58 -7.28
N GLY A 222 8.36 -6.02 -7.43
CA GLY A 222 8.65 -5.07 -8.51
C GLY A 222 8.20 -3.64 -8.23
N PHE A 223 7.95 -3.22 -6.99
CA PHE A 223 7.63 -1.83 -6.68
C PHE A 223 8.77 -0.88 -7.07
N ASP A 224 8.43 0.37 -7.41
CA ASP A 224 9.38 1.36 -7.91
C ASP A 224 10.10 2.11 -6.79
N GLY A 225 9.52 2.10 -5.58
CA GLY A 225 10.10 2.83 -4.46
C GLY A 225 9.45 2.55 -3.12
N LEU A 226 9.96 3.27 -2.13
CA LEU A 226 9.55 3.18 -0.73
C LEU A 226 9.25 4.57 -0.17
N ILE A 227 8.22 4.68 0.65
CA ILE A 227 8.00 5.83 1.52
C ILE A 227 8.03 5.36 2.97
N VAL A 228 9.08 5.76 3.71
CA VAL A 228 9.37 5.21 5.05
C VAL A 228 9.32 6.30 6.10
N GLU A 229 8.72 5.99 7.24
CA GLU A 229 8.73 6.89 8.39
C GLU A 229 10.04 6.76 9.17
N SER A 230 10.79 7.87 9.23
CA SER A 230 12.08 7.96 9.92
C SER A 230 12.14 9.21 10.80
N HIS A 231 12.54 9.04 12.04
CA HIS A 231 12.58 10.07 13.08
C HIS A 231 13.92 10.04 13.81
N CYS A 232 14.46 11.19 14.21
CA CYS A 232 15.73 11.25 14.93
C CYS A 232 15.70 10.52 16.28
N THR A 233 14.57 10.59 16.99
CA THR A 233 14.31 9.92 18.27
C THR A 233 12.91 9.26 18.24
N PRO A 234 12.74 8.09 17.56
CA PRO A 234 11.41 7.53 17.30
C PRO A 234 10.56 7.27 18.54
N ASP A 235 11.17 6.97 19.69
CA ASP A 235 10.47 6.69 20.94
C ASP A 235 9.84 7.93 21.58
N GLU A 236 10.30 9.12 21.21
CA GLU A 236 9.78 10.41 21.66
C GLU A 236 8.76 11.02 20.70
N ALA A 237 8.55 10.41 19.53
CA ALA A 237 7.64 10.92 18.53
C ALA A 237 6.20 11.07 19.05
N TRP A 238 5.54 12.16 18.68
CA TRP A 238 4.15 12.47 19.09
C TRP A 238 3.12 11.62 18.32
N SER A 239 3.53 11.03 17.20
CA SER A 239 2.65 10.17 16.41
C SER A 239 3.38 8.93 15.91
N ASP A 240 2.67 7.81 15.91
CA ASP A 240 3.06 6.53 15.27
C ASP A 240 4.49 6.06 15.60
N LYS A 241 4.96 6.33 16.82
CA LYS A 241 6.33 6.09 17.27
C LYS A 241 6.84 4.64 17.10
N GLN A 242 5.94 3.65 17.16
CA GLN A 242 6.32 2.23 17.07
C GLN A 242 6.74 1.80 15.66
N GLN A 243 6.35 2.56 14.63
CA GLN A 243 6.59 2.21 13.22
C GLN A 243 7.65 3.11 12.56
N GLN A 244 8.27 4.01 13.30
CA GLN A 244 9.34 4.87 12.79
C GLN A 244 10.71 4.30 13.14
N VAL A 245 11.66 4.37 12.21
CA VAL A 245 13.06 3.98 12.40
C VAL A 245 13.96 5.20 12.45
N THR A 246 15.17 5.05 13.01
CA THR A 246 16.17 6.12 12.91
C THR A 246 16.73 6.22 11.49
N PRO A 247 17.30 7.37 11.08
CA PRO A 247 17.99 7.51 9.79
C PRO A 247 19.06 6.45 9.55
N ASP A 248 19.83 6.07 10.56
CA ASP A 248 20.89 5.05 10.44
C ASP A 248 20.31 3.65 10.20
N VAL A 249 19.24 3.29 10.90
CA VAL A 249 18.54 2.01 10.67
C VAL A 249 17.92 1.97 9.26
N LEU A 250 17.35 3.09 8.82
CA LEU A 250 16.84 3.19 7.43
C LEU A 250 17.96 3.00 6.42
N CYS A 251 19.08 3.69 6.61
CA CYS A 251 20.24 3.57 5.72
C CYS A 251 20.74 2.13 5.63
N PHE A 252 20.95 1.49 6.79
CA PHE A 252 21.35 0.08 6.85
C PHE A 252 20.36 -0.83 6.10
N MET A 253 19.07 -0.62 6.32
CA MET A 253 18.03 -1.37 5.61
C MET A 253 18.13 -1.17 4.10
N LEU A 254 18.25 0.07 3.62
CA LEU A 254 18.34 0.38 2.18
C LEU A 254 19.56 -0.25 1.52
N HIS A 255 20.71 -0.32 2.22
CA HIS A 255 21.92 -0.98 1.72
C HIS A 255 21.81 -2.50 1.66
N THR A 256 20.96 -3.10 2.50
CA THR A 256 20.75 -4.55 2.53
C THR A 256 19.66 -5.03 1.59
N LEU A 257 18.86 -4.12 1.02
CA LEU A 257 17.81 -4.47 0.06
C LEU A 257 18.40 -5.06 -1.22
N VAL A 258 17.84 -6.19 -1.63
CA VAL A 258 18.15 -6.83 -2.91
C VAL A 258 17.14 -6.42 -3.96
N VAL A 259 17.56 -5.60 -4.92
CA VAL A 259 16.72 -5.19 -6.04
C VAL A 259 17.04 -6.08 -7.24
N ARG A 260 16.05 -6.88 -7.69
CA ARG A 260 16.18 -7.77 -8.82
C ARG A 260 15.55 -7.13 -10.06
N GLU A 261 16.34 -6.98 -11.12
CA GLU A 261 15.89 -6.31 -12.36
C GLU A 261 15.70 -7.30 -13.52
N THR A 262 16.25 -8.52 -13.40
CA THR A 262 16.21 -9.50 -14.48
C THR A 262 14.85 -10.20 -14.53
N THR A 263 14.17 -10.07 -15.66
CA THR A 263 12.90 -10.76 -15.96
C THR A 263 13.07 -11.91 -16.93
N GLN A 264 14.31 -12.31 -17.25
CA GLN A 264 14.57 -13.40 -18.20
C GLN A 264 14.13 -14.74 -17.63
N THR A 265 13.31 -15.46 -18.39
CA THR A 265 12.91 -16.82 -18.06
C THR A 265 14.03 -17.77 -18.46
N THR A 266 14.62 -18.46 -17.49
CA THR A 266 15.57 -19.54 -17.74
C THR A 266 14.83 -20.84 -18.01
N GLU A 267 15.50 -21.79 -18.69
CA GLU A 267 14.90 -23.10 -19.02
C GLU A 267 14.37 -23.85 -17.77
N PRO A 268 15.09 -23.95 -16.64
CA PRO A 268 14.57 -24.58 -15.43
C PRO A 268 13.31 -23.87 -14.87
N LEU A 269 13.23 -22.55 -14.98
CA LEU A 269 12.04 -21.80 -14.55
C LEU A 269 10.85 -22.09 -15.47
N ALA A 270 11.07 -22.24 -16.77
CA ALA A 270 10.02 -22.61 -17.73
C ALA A 270 9.44 -24.00 -17.42
N GLU A 271 10.30 -24.97 -17.11
CA GLU A 271 9.87 -26.32 -16.73
C GLU A 271 9.04 -26.33 -15.43
N LEU A 272 9.47 -25.59 -14.41
CA LEU A 272 8.72 -25.47 -13.15
C LEU A 272 7.35 -24.82 -13.37
N ARG A 273 7.26 -23.78 -14.21
CA ARG A 273 5.99 -23.16 -14.58
C ARG A 273 5.05 -24.15 -15.29
N GLN A 274 5.56 -24.96 -16.22
CA GLN A 274 4.75 -26.00 -16.86
C GLN A 274 4.24 -27.08 -15.89
N GLN A 275 5.01 -27.36 -14.80
CA GLN A 275 4.53 -28.26 -13.75
C GLN A 275 3.39 -27.64 -12.96
N ILE A 276 3.49 -26.34 -12.61
CA ILE A 276 2.40 -25.60 -11.95
C ILE A 276 1.17 -25.56 -12.84
N ASP A 277 1.30 -25.19 -14.12
CA ASP A 277 0.18 -25.13 -15.08
C ASP A 277 -0.62 -26.45 -15.13
N ARG A 278 0.08 -27.60 -15.14
CA ARG A 278 -0.58 -28.92 -15.10
C ARG A 278 -1.32 -29.17 -13.79
N LEU A 279 -0.72 -28.81 -12.65
CA LEU A 279 -1.37 -28.95 -11.35
C LEU A 279 -2.58 -28.02 -11.23
N ASP A 280 -2.51 -26.82 -11.78
CA ASP A 280 -3.63 -25.87 -11.81
C ASP A 280 -4.79 -26.42 -12.66
N ASP A 281 -4.52 -27.05 -13.82
CA ASP A 281 -5.54 -27.72 -14.63
C ASP A 281 -6.23 -28.85 -13.84
N GLU A 282 -5.45 -29.68 -13.10
CA GLU A 282 -6.00 -30.73 -12.25
C GLU A 282 -6.85 -30.18 -11.10
N LEU A 283 -6.38 -29.10 -10.44
CA LEU A 283 -7.13 -28.41 -9.38
C LEU A 283 -8.44 -27.86 -9.90
N LEU A 284 -8.45 -27.20 -11.04
CA LEU A 284 -9.66 -26.67 -11.66
C LEU A 284 -10.66 -27.78 -11.99
N ALA A 285 -10.18 -28.92 -12.53
CA ALA A 285 -11.02 -30.08 -12.79
C ALA A 285 -11.65 -30.66 -11.50
N LEU A 286 -10.88 -30.77 -10.42
CA LEU A 286 -11.36 -31.23 -9.12
C LEU A 286 -12.36 -30.24 -8.50
N MET A 287 -12.09 -28.94 -8.59
CA MET A 287 -13.02 -27.90 -8.14
C MET A 287 -14.33 -27.97 -8.90
N ALA A 288 -14.31 -28.09 -10.22
CA ALA A 288 -15.51 -28.23 -11.06
C ALA A 288 -16.32 -29.47 -10.66
N LYS A 289 -15.66 -30.60 -10.40
CA LYS A 289 -16.31 -31.84 -9.91
C LYS A 289 -16.97 -31.64 -8.53
N ARG A 290 -16.24 -30.99 -7.61
CA ARG A 290 -16.76 -30.67 -6.27
C ARG A 290 -17.98 -29.76 -6.35
N MET A 291 -17.95 -28.71 -7.17
CA MET A 291 -19.04 -27.76 -7.35
C MET A 291 -20.31 -28.44 -7.93
N ARG A 292 -20.15 -29.42 -8.81
CA ARG A 292 -21.27 -30.21 -9.34
C ARG A 292 -21.96 -31.00 -8.23
N ILE A 293 -21.18 -31.73 -7.41
CA ILE A 293 -21.71 -32.49 -6.26
C ILE A 293 -22.37 -31.55 -5.24
N SER A 294 -21.81 -30.38 -4.97
CA SER A 294 -22.39 -29.38 -4.07
C SER A 294 -23.77 -28.90 -4.57
N ARG A 295 -23.94 -28.68 -5.87
CA ARG A 295 -25.26 -28.34 -6.46
C ARG A 295 -26.27 -29.48 -6.31
N GLU A 296 -25.86 -30.72 -6.53
CA GLU A 296 -26.71 -31.90 -6.32
C GLU A 296 -27.18 -32.00 -4.87
N ILE A 297 -26.28 -31.77 -3.89
CA ILE A 297 -26.64 -31.74 -2.45
C ILE A 297 -27.58 -30.57 -2.17
N GLY A 298 -27.34 -29.37 -2.73
CA GLY A 298 -28.22 -28.22 -2.58
C GLY A 298 -29.63 -28.50 -3.10
N GLN A 299 -29.75 -29.14 -4.28
CA GLN A 299 -31.02 -29.54 -4.84
C GLN A 299 -31.73 -30.58 -3.95
N TYR A 300 -31.04 -31.61 -3.50
CA TYR A 300 -31.59 -32.62 -2.58
C TYR A 300 -32.14 -31.98 -1.31
N LYS A 301 -31.40 -31.04 -0.70
CA LYS A 301 -31.85 -30.33 0.52
C LYS A 301 -33.14 -29.53 0.25
N LYS A 302 -33.22 -28.83 -0.91
CA LYS A 302 -34.45 -28.11 -1.31
C LYS A 302 -35.67 -29.03 -1.45
N GLU A 303 -35.50 -30.15 -2.12
CA GLU A 303 -36.57 -31.14 -2.34
C GLU A 303 -37.06 -31.76 -1.05
N HIS A 304 -36.20 -31.86 -0.02
CA HIS A 304 -36.54 -32.45 1.25
C HIS A 304 -36.77 -31.41 2.36
N SER A 305 -36.96 -30.13 2.00
CA SER A 305 -37.20 -29.04 2.95
C SER A 305 -36.15 -28.94 4.07
N MET A 306 -34.90 -29.30 3.78
CA MET A 306 -33.78 -29.22 4.71
C MET A 306 -33.11 -27.83 4.67
N PRO A 307 -32.60 -27.31 5.81
CA PRO A 307 -31.80 -26.11 5.82
C PRO A 307 -30.56 -26.26 4.92
N ILE A 308 -30.26 -25.27 4.08
CA ILE A 308 -29.07 -25.29 3.22
C ILE A 308 -27.81 -25.27 4.07
N LEU A 309 -27.70 -24.32 5.02
CA LEU A 309 -26.61 -24.28 5.98
C LEU A 309 -26.88 -25.21 7.15
N GLN A 310 -25.96 -26.14 7.37
CA GLN A 310 -25.93 -27.05 8.52
C GLN A 310 -24.69 -26.73 9.36
N ALA A 311 -24.84 -25.91 10.40
CA ALA A 311 -23.73 -25.36 11.19
C ALA A 311 -22.76 -26.45 11.70
N LYS A 312 -23.25 -27.55 12.19
CA LYS A 312 -22.42 -28.68 12.66
C LYS A 312 -21.52 -29.23 11.54
N ARG A 313 -22.08 -29.43 10.36
CA ARG A 313 -21.32 -29.93 9.19
C ARG A 313 -20.31 -28.91 8.69
N TYR A 314 -20.67 -27.64 8.74
CA TYR A 314 -19.77 -26.53 8.41
C TYR A 314 -18.53 -26.54 9.33
N ASP A 315 -18.73 -26.64 10.64
CA ASP A 315 -17.63 -26.68 11.63
C ASP A 315 -16.75 -27.93 11.44
N GLU A 316 -17.36 -29.10 11.16
CA GLU A 316 -16.64 -30.34 10.88
C GLU A 316 -15.70 -30.18 9.67
N ILE A 317 -16.18 -29.55 8.60
CA ILE A 317 -15.36 -29.33 7.40
C ILE A 317 -14.20 -28.38 7.71
N LEU A 318 -14.45 -27.25 8.38
CA LEU A 318 -13.43 -26.30 8.76
C LEU A 318 -12.32 -26.96 9.58
N ASN A 319 -12.69 -27.66 10.65
CA ASN A 319 -11.74 -28.29 11.55
C ASN A 319 -10.93 -29.38 10.85
N LYS A 320 -11.59 -30.26 10.10
CA LYS A 320 -10.94 -31.38 9.41
C LYS A 320 -9.98 -30.88 8.32
N ARG A 321 -10.42 -29.92 7.49
CA ARG A 321 -9.59 -29.41 6.37
C ARG A 321 -8.48 -28.49 6.87
N GLY A 322 -8.72 -27.72 7.93
CA GLY A 322 -7.69 -26.92 8.59
C GLY A 322 -6.58 -27.80 9.16
N ALA A 323 -6.91 -28.88 9.85
CA ALA A 323 -5.92 -29.84 10.36
C ALA A 323 -5.11 -30.49 9.23
N GLN A 324 -5.76 -30.95 8.16
CA GLN A 324 -5.08 -31.51 6.99
C GLN A 324 -4.17 -30.51 6.28
N ALA A 325 -4.55 -29.23 6.23
CA ALA A 325 -3.73 -28.17 5.66
C ALA A 325 -2.40 -28.05 6.41
N VAL A 326 -2.45 -28.05 7.75
CA VAL A 326 -1.24 -27.98 8.61
C VAL A 326 -0.32 -29.16 8.34
N GLU A 327 -0.85 -30.40 8.26
CA GLU A 327 -0.07 -31.58 7.95
C GLU A 327 0.64 -31.51 6.59
N LEU A 328 0.02 -30.84 5.63
CA LEU A 328 0.56 -30.64 4.26
C LEU A 328 1.40 -29.35 4.11
N GLY A 329 1.62 -28.60 5.20
CA GLY A 329 2.35 -27.33 5.14
C GLY A 329 1.62 -26.20 4.42
N ILE A 330 0.27 -26.30 4.31
CA ILE A 330 -0.60 -25.30 3.68
C ILE A 330 -1.23 -24.42 4.77
N ASN A 331 -1.38 -23.13 4.50
CA ASN A 331 -2.05 -22.23 5.43
C ASN A 331 -3.53 -22.62 5.61
N PRO A 332 -3.99 -22.92 6.84
CA PRO A 332 -5.38 -23.34 7.12
C PRO A 332 -6.43 -22.30 6.70
N GLU A 333 -6.11 -21.00 6.80
CA GLU A 333 -7.02 -19.92 6.39
C GLU A 333 -7.26 -19.93 4.89
N SER A 334 -6.20 -20.18 4.09
CA SER A 334 -6.29 -20.31 2.64
C SER A 334 -7.20 -21.45 2.24
N VAL A 335 -7.11 -22.60 2.94
CA VAL A 335 -7.98 -23.77 2.70
C VAL A 335 -9.42 -23.47 3.10
N SER A 336 -9.63 -22.78 4.22
CA SER A 336 -10.98 -22.35 4.66
C SER A 336 -11.62 -21.42 3.65
N TYR A 337 -10.86 -20.48 3.09
CA TYR A 337 -11.35 -19.59 2.03
C TYR A 337 -11.78 -20.38 0.78
N THR A 338 -10.91 -21.24 0.28
CA THR A 338 -11.15 -22.04 -0.93
C THR A 338 -12.34 -23.00 -0.78
N HIS A 339 -12.52 -23.57 0.41
CA HIS A 339 -13.56 -24.60 0.63
C HIS A 339 -14.92 -24.02 1.01
N LEU A 340 -14.98 -22.82 1.58
CA LEU A 340 -16.21 -22.31 2.19
C LEU A 340 -16.57 -20.87 1.81
N ARG A 341 -15.59 -20.00 1.59
CA ARG A 341 -15.85 -18.58 1.31
C ARG A 341 -15.85 -18.24 -0.19
N ALA A 342 -15.23 -19.06 -1.02
CA ALA A 342 -15.13 -18.84 -2.47
C ALA A 342 -16.42 -19.27 -3.23
N HIS A 343 -17.54 -19.50 -2.53
CA HIS A 343 -18.79 -19.93 -3.12
C HIS A 343 -19.77 -18.75 -3.26
N GLU A 344 -20.23 -18.51 -4.47
CA GLU A 344 -21.09 -17.36 -4.80
C GLU A 344 -22.53 -17.52 -4.31
N THR A 345 -23.00 -18.75 -4.00
CA THR A 345 -24.37 -18.99 -3.57
C THR A 345 -24.45 -19.85 -2.31
N PRO A 346 -25.50 -19.66 -1.47
CA PRO A 346 -25.72 -20.46 -0.27
C PRO A 346 -25.77 -21.97 -0.52
N GLU A 347 -26.26 -22.40 -1.67
CA GLU A 347 -26.35 -23.80 -2.08
C GLU A 347 -24.98 -24.48 -2.23
N GLN A 348 -23.92 -23.69 -2.38
CA GLN A 348 -22.55 -24.18 -2.51
C GLN A 348 -21.85 -24.36 -1.16
N LEU A 349 -22.46 -23.88 -0.08
CA LEU A 349 -22.01 -24.09 1.30
C LEU A 349 -22.45 -25.48 1.77
N VAL A 350 -21.58 -26.47 1.64
CA VAL A 350 -21.87 -27.87 1.96
C VAL A 350 -21.14 -28.31 3.18
#